data_db64db227637ff6a4859990f679f1376
#
_entry.id   db64db227637ff6a4859990f679f1376
#
_cell.length_a   1.000
_cell.length_b   1.000
_cell.length_c   1.000
_cell.angle_alpha   90.00
_cell.angle_beta   90.00
_cell.angle_gamma   90.00
#
_symmetry.space_group_name_H-M   'P 1'
#
loop_
_entity.id
_entity.type
_entity.pdbx_description
1 polymer ?
#
loop_
_entity_poly.entity_id
_entity_poly.type
_entity_poly.pdbx_seq_one_letter_code
_entity_poly.pdbx_strand_id
1 'polypeptide(L)'
;MCIRDRYGRYGITFDNSSIVDENGDFRTMPIISDWYDVLSQNPDTRYLSVVLSRYVTGSAAAMASRNNIDLDNKYIVLDLSGMPDDMIADGTFWATSIAYDLIMSCESDLSALLADELWSLVGATANPQAAGFVLEMVKTIRGLGGIAVTSTQGMQDLFGLDGGSYGKGILDASRIKLVMQMEEQEARLIQDKLNLSEDEVRQITRFRRGEGLLCIGYNHVPVAFHTTPKEYEAITTSPTDLRRGRSEYGDE
;
A
#
# COMPACT_ATOMS: atom_id res chain seq x y z
N MET A 1 21.23 21.07 13.21
CA MET A 1 20.69 21.97 14.23
C MET A 1 19.16 21.84 14.39
N CYS A 2 18.35 21.86 13.36
CA CYS A 2 16.89 21.94 13.49
C CYS A 2 16.16 20.74 14.13
N ILE A 3 16.54 19.50 13.81
CA ILE A 3 15.86 18.29 14.32
C ILE A 3 16.10 18.16 15.82
N ARG A 4 17.35 18.23 16.26
CA ARG A 4 17.73 18.11 17.67
C ARG A 4 17.04 19.14 18.54
N ASP A 5 16.97 20.41 18.10
CA ASP A 5 16.40 21.49 18.89
C ASP A 5 14.88 21.30 19.06
N ARG A 6 14.21 20.66 18.07
CA ARG A 6 12.78 20.42 18.15
C ARG A 6 12.43 19.31 19.14
N TYR A 7 13.11 18.17 19.05
CA TYR A 7 12.92 17.11 20.04
C TYR A 7 13.23 17.57 21.45
N GLY A 8 14.26 18.41 21.62
CA GLY A 8 14.60 19.03 22.90
C GLY A 8 13.49 19.88 23.53
N ARG A 9 12.65 20.55 22.72
CA ARG A 9 11.48 21.30 23.22
C ARG A 9 10.41 20.40 23.85
N TYR A 10 10.34 19.14 23.42
CA TYR A 10 9.46 18.12 23.99
C TYR A 10 10.14 17.27 25.07
N GLY A 11 11.36 17.64 25.48
CA GLY A 11 12.14 16.92 26.49
C GLY A 11 12.74 15.60 25.98
N ILE A 12 12.76 15.40 24.67
CA ILE A 12 13.29 14.18 24.02
C ILE A 12 14.73 14.43 23.61
N THR A 13 15.64 13.55 24.01
CA THR A 13 17.08 13.59 23.71
C THR A 13 17.48 12.34 22.90
N PHE A 14 18.78 12.13 22.69
CA PHE A 14 19.30 10.90 22.07
C PHE A 14 19.25 9.67 22.98
N ASP A 15 18.91 9.85 24.26
CA ASP A 15 18.67 8.75 25.17
C ASP A 15 17.25 8.21 24.96
N ASN A 16 17.12 6.93 24.63
CA ASN A 16 15.83 6.28 24.40
C ASN A 16 14.89 6.37 25.61
N SER A 17 15.44 6.43 26.83
CA SER A 17 14.65 6.63 28.04
C SER A 17 13.94 7.98 28.09
N SER A 18 14.42 8.97 27.33
CA SER A 18 13.80 10.31 27.29
C SER A 18 12.50 10.37 26.48
N ILE A 19 12.13 9.29 25.78
CA ILE A 19 10.87 9.20 25.02
C ILE A 19 9.66 9.04 25.94
N VAL A 20 9.86 8.51 27.14
CA VAL A 20 8.85 8.41 28.18
C VAL A 20 9.03 9.50 29.22
N ASP A 21 7.93 9.91 29.86
CA ASP A 21 7.95 10.83 30.99
C ASP A 21 8.19 10.10 32.32
N GLU A 22 8.14 10.85 33.42
CA GLU A 22 8.34 10.31 34.78
C GLU A 22 7.25 9.32 35.22
N ASN A 23 6.10 9.30 34.54
CA ASN A 23 4.98 8.41 34.81
C ASN A 23 5.04 7.14 33.95
N GLY A 24 5.97 7.06 32.98
CA GLY A 24 6.08 5.96 32.02
C GLY A 24 5.22 6.17 30.75
N ASP A 25 4.59 7.33 30.60
CA ASP A 25 3.81 7.66 29.41
C ASP A 25 4.70 8.20 28.28
N PHE A 26 4.35 7.91 27.05
CA PHE A 26 5.07 8.44 25.90
C PHE A 26 4.91 9.96 25.80
N ARG A 27 6.04 10.67 25.72
CA ARG A 27 6.05 12.10 25.45
C ARG A 27 5.42 12.42 24.10
N THR A 28 4.81 13.59 24.03
CA THR A 28 4.29 14.11 22.76
C THR A 28 5.40 14.27 21.73
N MET A 29 5.30 13.56 20.60
CA MET A 29 6.27 13.66 19.51
C MET A 29 6.03 14.90 18.65
N PRO A 30 7.09 15.54 18.11
CA PRO A 30 6.94 16.60 17.11
C PRO A 30 6.30 16.08 15.82
N ILE A 31 5.50 16.93 15.21
CA ILE A 31 4.85 16.67 13.92
C ILE A 31 5.48 17.50 12.79
N ILE A 32 5.09 17.26 11.55
CA ILE A 32 5.65 17.95 10.37
C ILE A 32 5.50 19.49 10.47
N SER A 33 4.38 19.99 11.04
CA SER A 33 4.17 21.42 11.26
C SER A 33 5.24 22.03 12.13
N ASP A 34 5.67 21.28 13.15
CA ASP A 34 6.74 21.72 14.04
C ASP A 34 8.08 21.88 13.32
N TRP A 35 8.34 21.02 12.35
CA TRP A 35 9.54 21.09 11.51
C TRP A 35 9.48 22.25 10.53
N TYR A 36 8.32 22.45 9.91
CA TYR A 36 8.07 23.57 9.02
C TYR A 36 8.39 24.92 9.70
N ASP A 37 7.92 25.10 10.92
CA ASP A 37 8.15 26.32 11.70
C ASP A 37 9.64 26.61 11.92
N VAL A 38 10.40 25.57 12.27
CA VAL A 38 11.86 25.71 12.46
C VAL A 38 12.59 25.99 11.16
N LEU A 39 12.26 25.28 10.10
CA LEU A 39 12.90 25.43 8.80
C LEU A 39 12.59 26.79 8.17
N SER A 40 11.37 27.31 8.37
CA SER A 40 10.96 28.61 7.82
C SER A 40 11.66 29.80 8.47
N GLN A 41 12.07 29.67 9.73
CA GLN A 41 12.75 30.72 10.50
C GLN A 41 14.25 30.82 10.20
N ASN A 42 14.86 29.79 9.59
CA ASN A 42 16.29 29.79 9.28
C ASN A 42 16.51 30.02 7.78
N PRO A 43 17.24 31.11 7.40
CA PRO A 43 17.52 31.44 6.01
C PRO A 43 18.13 30.29 5.20
N ASP A 44 19.03 29.51 5.80
CA ASP A 44 19.75 28.41 5.15
C ASP A 44 18.86 27.20 4.82
N THR A 45 17.75 27.06 5.53
CA THR A 45 16.83 25.91 5.37
C THR A 45 15.46 26.30 4.86
N ARG A 46 15.22 27.58 4.61
CA ARG A 46 13.92 28.10 4.16
C ARG A 46 13.40 27.43 2.89
N TYR A 47 14.28 27.02 1.98
CA TYR A 47 13.87 26.30 0.78
C TYR A 47 13.19 24.97 1.10
N LEU A 48 13.59 24.28 2.18
CA LEU A 48 12.95 23.04 2.63
C LEU A 48 11.53 23.32 3.18
N SER A 49 11.29 24.47 3.81
CA SER A 49 9.96 24.83 4.26
C SER A 49 8.99 25.03 3.09
N VAL A 50 9.48 25.51 1.94
CA VAL A 50 8.65 25.62 0.72
C VAL A 50 8.19 24.24 0.26
N VAL A 51 9.07 23.24 0.28
CA VAL A 51 8.71 21.85 -0.07
C VAL A 51 7.71 21.29 0.93
N LEU A 52 7.94 21.52 2.23
CA LEU A 52 7.05 21.03 3.29
C LEU A 52 5.71 21.76 3.37
N SER A 53 5.60 22.97 2.77
CA SER A 53 4.37 23.76 2.84
C SER A 53 3.14 23.01 2.31
N ARG A 54 3.31 22.13 1.32
CA ARG A 54 2.25 21.25 0.80
C ARG A 54 1.61 20.42 1.90
N TYR A 55 2.42 19.92 2.84
CA TYR A 55 1.98 19.04 3.94
C TYR A 55 1.53 19.80 5.19
N VAL A 56 1.71 21.11 5.27
CA VAL A 56 1.36 21.92 6.46
C VAL A 56 0.19 22.86 6.19
N THR A 57 0.17 23.51 5.04
CA THR A 57 -0.85 24.52 4.67
C THR A 57 -1.53 24.20 3.33
N GLY A 58 -1.03 23.24 2.57
CA GLY A 58 -1.52 22.84 1.25
C GLY A 58 -2.54 21.70 1.28
N SER A 59 -2.74 21.06 0.11
CA SER A 59 -3.71 19.96 -0.09
C SER A 59 -3.45 18.75 0.79
N ALA A 60 -2.21 18.52 1.20
CA ALA A 60 -1.79 17.39 2.04
C ALA A 60 -1.73 17.73 3.55
N ALA A 61 -2.29 18.85 3.99
CA ALA A 61 -2.18 19.31 5.39
C ALA A 61 -2.76 18.30 6.40
N ALA A 62 -3.74 17.49 6.01
CA ALA A 62 -4.28 16.42 6.84
C ALA A 62 -3.22 15.39 7.26
N MET A 63 -2.19 15.14 6.43
CA MET A 63 -1.10 14.21 6.74
C MET A 63 -0.11 14.74 7.77
N ALA A 64 -0.12 16.04 8.06
CA ALA A 64 0.72 16.66 9.09
C ALA A 64 0.10 16.59 10.50
N SER A 65 -1.12 16.08 10.61
CA SER A 65 -1.83 15.96 11.89
C SER A 65 -1.24 14.83 12.74
N ARG A 66 -1.54 14.87 14.04
CA ARG A 66 -1.22 13.73 14.92
C ARG A 66 -2.00 12.51 14.49
N ASN A 67 -1.36 11.36 14.64
CA ASN A 67 -2.02 10.09 14.36
C ASN A 67 -3.25 9.93 15.27
N ASN A 68 -4.39 9.66 14.66
CA ASN A 68 -5.67 9.38 15.32
C ASN A 68 -6.22 8.01 14.90
N ILE A 69 -5.38 7.17 14.27
CA ILE A 69 -5.75 5.83 13.82
C ILE A 69 -5.50 4.87 14.98
N ASP A 70 -6.53 4.10 15.33
CA ASP A 70 -6.39 2.97 16.25
C ASP A 70 -5.79 1.79 15.48
N LEU A 71 -4.55 1.43 15.85
CA LEU A 71 -3.79 0.34 15.24
C LEU A 71 -3.81 -0.94 16.07
N ASP A 72 -4.53 -0.98 17.18
CA ASP A 72 -4.58 -2.15 18.08
C ASP A 72 -5.53 -3.26 17.59
N ASN A 73 -6.25 -3.00 16.49
CA ASN A 73 -7.16 -3.96 15.89
C ASN A 73 -6.42 -5.03 15.07
N LYS A 74 -6.93 -6.27 15.14
CA LYS A 74 -6.43 -7.38 14.31
C LYS A 74 -6.79 -7.24 12.83
N TYR A 75 -7.81 -6.44 12.50
CA TYR A 75 -8.24 -6.16 11.15
C TYR A 75 -8.34 -4.65 10.97
N ILE A 76 -7.45 -4.13 10.14
CA ILE A 76 -7.30 -2.69 9.87
C ILE A 76 -7.52 -2.47 8.38
N VAL A 77 -8.37 -1.51 8.03
CA VAL A 77 -8.59 -1.06 6.64
C VAL A 77 -8.19 0.40 6.55
N LEU A 78 -7.27 0.70 5.65
CA LEU A 78 -6.85 2.05 5.31
C LEU A 78 -7.48 2.40 3.95
N ASP A 79 -8.61 3.10 3.99
CA ASP A 79 -9.33 3.54 2.78
C ASP A 79 -8.75 4.86 2.28
N LEU A 80 -8.19 4.83 1.07
CA LEU A 80 -7.58 5.98 0.40
C LEU A 80 -8.48 6.59 -0.69
N SER A 81 -9.68 6.07 -0.90
CA SER A 81 -10.59 6.49 -1.97
C SER A 81 -11.03 7.95 -1.89
N GLY A 82 -10.95 8.56 -0.71
CA GLY A 82 -11.27 9.97 -0.48
C GLY A 82 -10.08 10.91 -0.67
N MET A 83 -8.89 10.41 -1.02
CA MET A 83 -7.72 11.25 -1.22
C MET A 83 -7.74 11.90 -2.61
N PRO A 84 -7.24 13.15 -2.75
CA PRO A 84 -6.98 13.75 -4.05
C PRO A 84 -6.01 12.92 -4.89
N ASP A 85 -6.21 12.88 -6.21
CA ASP A 85 -5.41 12.06 -7.14
C ASP A 85 -3.90 12.31 -7.02
N ASP A 86 -3.51 13.56 -6.77
CA ASP A 86 -2.11 13.98 -6.60
C ASP A 86 -1.49 13.51 -5.27
N MET A 87 -2.29 12.92 -4.37
CA MET A 87 -1.87 12.42 -3.07
C MET A 87 -2.00 10.90 -2.91
N ILE A 88 -2.64 10.21 -3.85
CA ILE A 88 -2.87 8.76 -3.73
C ILE A 88 -1.55 8.00 -3.57
N ALA A 89 -0.52 8.34 -4.34
CA ALA A 89 0.79 7.70 -4.24
C ALA A 89 1.44 7.92 -2.86
N ASP A 90 1.39 9.16 -2.33
CA ASP A 90 1.90 9.48 -0.99
C ASP A 90 1.13 8.71 0.09
N GLY A 91 -0.21 8.67 -0.01
CA GLY A 91 -1.09 7.95 0.90
C GLY A 91 -0.86 6.45 0.87
N THR A 92 -0.72 5.86 -0.31
CA THR A 92 -0.44 4.43 -0.49
C THR A 92 0.93 4.07 0.10
N PHE A 93 1.96 4.89 -0.15
CA PHE A 93 3.28 4.70 0.44
C PHE A 93 3.23 4.76 1.98
N TRP A 94 2.54 5.75 2.54
CA TRP A 94 2.37 5.91 3.98
C TRP A 94 1.61 4.72 4.59
N ALA A 95 0.47 4.34 4.02
CA ALA A 95 -0.33 3.22 4.49
C ALA A 95 0.45 1.89 4.45
N THR A 96 1.17 1.66 3.35
CA THR A 96 2.00 0.46 3.18
C THR A 96 3.16 0.45 4.19
N SER A 97 3.78 1.61 4.47
CA SER A 97 4.85 1.73 5.46
C SER A 97 4.35 1.42 6.87
N ILE A 98 3.20 1.98 7.27
CA ILE A 98 2.59 1.67 8.59
C ILE A 98 2.26 0.18 8.70
N ALA A 99 1.64 -0.39 7.67
CA ALA A 99 1.29 -1.80 7.70
C ALA A 99 2.54 -2.70 7.81
N TYR A 100 3.62 -2.34 7.11
CA TYR A 100 4.89 -3.06 7.22
C TYR A 100 5.52 -2.91 8.60
N ASP A 101 5.54 -1.71 9.18
CA ASP A 101 6.05 -1.47 10.54
C ASP A 101 5.25 -2.24 11.59
N LEU A 102 3.93 -2.33 11.44
CA LEU A 102 3.08 -3.15 12.29
C LEU A 102 3.45 -4.63 12.19
N ILE A 103 3.67 -5.15 11.00
CA ILE A 103 4.10 -6.54 10.80
C ILE A 103 5.48 -6.78 11.43
N MET A 104 6.40 -5.82 11.28
CA MET A 104 7.73 -5.87 11.88
C MET A 104 7.70 -5.89 13.41
N SER A 105 6.76 -5.16 14.01
CA SER A 105 6.62 -5.02 15.47
C SER A 105 5.71 -6.08 16.11
N CYS A 106 4.89 -6.78 15.31
CA CYS A 106 3.98 -7.80 15.82
C CYS A 106 4.74 -9.05 16.27
N GLU A 107 4.44 -9.50 17.49
CA GLU A 107 4.84 -10.81 17.98
C GLU A 107 3.87 -11.92 17.52
N SER A 108 2.97 -11.62 16.57
CA SER A 108 1.98 -12.59 16.08
C SER A 108 2.62 -13.58 15.11
N ASP A 109 2.17 -14.84 15.19
CA ASP A 109 2.67 -15.93 14.35
C ASP A 109 2.36 -15.77 12.86
N LEU A 110 1.36 -14.94 12.50
CA LEU A 110 0.95 -14.71 11.12
C LEU A 110 0.30 -13.33 10.96
N SER A 111 0.80 -12.55 10.02
CA SER A 111 0.25 -11.26 9.60
C SER A 111 0.04 -11.22 8.09
N ALA A 112 -0.94 -10.45 7.61
CA ALA A 112 -1.18 -10.30 6.18
C ALA A 112 -1.37 -8.82 5.81
N LEU A 113 -0.67 -8.38 4.79
CA LEU A 113 -0.86 -7.11 4.11
C LEU A 113 -1.55 -7.36 2.77
N LEU A 114 -2.73 -6.77 2.59
CA LEU A 114 -3.44 -6.76 1.30
C LEU A 114 -3.35 -5.34 0.74
N ALA A 115 -2.60 -5.17 -0.34
CA ALA A 115 -2.41 -3.89 -1.00
C ALA A 115 -3.02 -3.92 -2.39
N ASP A 116 -4.10 -3.16 -2.55
CA ASP A 116 -4.76 -2.96 -3.84
C ASP A 116 -4.09 -1.80 -4.60
N GLU A 117 -4.05 -1.88 -5.92
CA GLU A 117 -3.47 -0.88 -6.82
C GLU A 117 -2.01 -0.52 -6.49
N LEU A 118 -1.21 -1.52 -6.09
CA LEU A 118 0.19 -1.31 -5.72
C LEU A 118 1.06 -0.72 -6.85
N TRP A 119 0.60 -0.84 -8.10
CA TRP A 119 1.28 -0.25 -9.28
C TRP A 119 1.50 1.26 -9.13
N SER A 120 0.66 1.97 -8.36
CA SER A 120 0.82 3.41 -8.11
C SER A 120 2.17 3.75 -7.47
N LEU A 121 2.79 2.80 -6.77
CA LEU A 121 4.12 2.95 -6.14
C LEU A 121 5.27 2.42 -6.99
N VAL A 122 5.00 1.68 -8.06
CA VAL A 122 6.05 1.04 -8.87
C VAL A 122 5.92 1.34 -10.36
N GLY A 123 4.86 2.05 -10.78
CA GLY A 123 4.58 2.42 -12.17
C GLY A 123 5.50 3.53 -12.70
N ALA A 124 5.30 3.89 -13.95
CA ALA A 124 6.19 4.82 -14.69
C ALA A 124 6.37 6.21 -14.03
N THR A 125 5.37 6.67 -13.29
CA THR A 125 5.39 7.98 -12.59
C THR A 125 5.78 7.85 -11.12
N ALA A 126 6.03 6.63 -10.63
CA ALA A 126 6.35 6.39 -9.23
C ALA A 126 7.74 6.88 -8.84
N ASN A 127 7.90 7.19 -7.56
CA ASN A 127 9.19 7.54 -7.00
C ASN A 127 10.06 6.28 -6.84
N PRO A 128 11.32 6.25 -7.34
CA PRO A 128 12.21 5.10 -7.22
C PRO A 128 12.45 4.63 -5.79
N GLN A 129 12.45 5.54 -4.80
CA GLN A 129 12.60 5.18 -3.40
C GLN A 129 11.37 4.42 -2.88
N ALA A 130 10.16 4.87 -3.24
CA ALA A 130 8.93 4.16 -2.90
C ALA A 130 8.88 2.77 -3.55
N ALA A 131 9.25 2.68 -4.83
CA ALA A 131 9.32 1.41 -5.54
C ALA A 131 10.36 0.45 -4.93
N GLY A 132 11.52 0.98 -4.52
CA GLY A 132 12.54 0.23 -3.80
C GLY A 132 12.05 -0.31 -2.47
N PHE A 133 11.34 0.50 -1.69
CA PHE A 133 10.72 0.09 -0.43
C PHE A 133 9.71 -1.06 -0.63
N VAL A 134 8.80 -0.92 -1.60
CA VAL A 134 7.81 -1.97 -1.90
C VAL A 134 8.48 -3.28 -2.29
N LEU A 135 9.51 -3.22 -3.14
CA LEU A 135 10.25 -4.41 -3.54
C LEU A 135 10.95 -5.08 -2.35
N GLU A 136 11.56 -4.30 -1.48
CA GLU A 136 12.21 -4.80 -0.26
C GLU A 136 11.19 -5.44 0.68
N MET A 137 10.06 -4.77 0.90
CA MET A 137 8.97 -5.29 1.72
C MET A 137 8.46 -6.65 1.21
N VAL A 138 8.15 -6.76 -0.08
CA VAL A 138 7.65 -8.02 -0.68
C VAL A 138 8.67 -9.16 -0.54
N LYS A 139 9.98 -8.84 -0.62
CA LYS A 139 11.05 -9.84 -0.45
C LYS A 139 11.23 -10.30 0.99
N THR A 140 11.05 -9.41 1.95
CA THR A 140 11.41 -9.65 3.35
C THR A 140 10.25 -10.07 4.23
N ILE A 141 9.02 -9.68 3.90
CA ILE A 141 7.81 -9.87 4.73
C ILE A 141 7.61 -11.33 5.16
N ARG A 142 7.94 -12.28 4.29
CA ARG A 142 7.84 -13.71 4.61
C ARG A 142 8.76 -14.12 5.76
N GLY A 143 9.98 -13.54 5.81
CA GLY A 143 10.94 -13.79 6.89
C GLY A 143 10.47 -13.28 8.25
N LEU A 144 9.50 -12.38 8.26
CA LEU A 144 8.87 -11.78 9.43
C LEU A 144 7.55 -12.46 9.83
N GLY A 145 7.21 -13.61 9.24
CA GLY A 145 5.94 -14.28 9.46
C GLY A 145 4.75 -13.62 8.73
N GLY A 146 5.01 -12.67 7.83
CA GLY A 146 3.99 -11.95 7.09
C GLY A 146 3.70 -12.52 5.71
N ILE A 147 2.50 -12.21 5.20
CA ILE A 147 2.06 -12.49 3.83
C ILE A 147 1.77 -11.14 3.14
N ALA A 148 2.31 -10.92 1.95
CA ALA A 148 1.90 -9.82 1.08
C ALA A 148 0.99 -10.36 -0.03
N VAL A 149 -0.21 -9.79 -0.14
CA VAL A 149 -1.13 -9.97 -1.27
C VAL A 149 -1.24 -8.63 -1.98
N THR A 150 -0.82 -8.58 -3.21
CA THR A 150 -0.85 -7.36 -4.02
C THR A 150 -1.72 -7.57 -5.24
N SER A 151 -2.52 -6.58 -5.60
CA SER A 151 -3.30 -6.60 -6.84
C SER A 151 -2.92 -5.43 -7.75
N THR A 152 -3.15 -5.62 -9.04
CA THR A 152 -2.99 -4.59 -10.07
C THR A 152 -3.93 -4.85 -11.22
N GLN A 153 -4.47 -3.80 -11.81
CA GLN A 153 -5.32 -3.87 -12.99
C GLN A 153 -4.53 -3.64 -14.28
N GLY A 154 -3.34 -2.99 -14.23
CA GLY A 154 -2.52 -2.66 -15.39
C GLY A 154 -1.15 -3.32 -15.36
N MET A 155 -0.91 -4.26 -16.28
CA MET A 155 0.42 -4.87 -16.42
C MET A 155 1.45 -3.89 -17.00
N GLN A 156 1.04 -3.01 -17.90
CA GLN A 156 1.92 -1.99 -18.46
C GLN A 156 2.45 -1.04 -17.38
N ASP A 157 1.58 -0.63 -16.45
CA ASP A 157 1.94 0.25 -15.36
C ASP A 157 2.91 -0.42 -14.39
N LEU A 158 2.69 -1.69 -14.05
CA LEU A 158 3.58 -2.46 -13.19
C LEU A 158 5.02 -2.53 -13.74
N PHE A 159 5.20 -2.50 -15.06
CA PHE A 159 6.52 -2.55 -15.71
C PHE A 159 7.00 -1.18 -16.22
N GLY A 160 6.35 -0.09 -15.82
CA GLY A 160 6.63 1.24 -16.36
C GLY A 160 7.91 1.91 -15.83
N LEU A 161 8.32 1.62 -14.59
CA LEU A 161 9.47 2.27 -13.97
C LEU A 161 10.77 1.47 -14.20
N ASP A 162 11.84 2.17 -14.53
CA ASP A 162 13.21 1.65 -14.69
C ASP A 162 13.27 0.36 -15.56
N GLY A 163 12.65 0.41 -16.72
CA GLY A 163 12.59 -0.71 -17.65
C GLY A 163 11.88 -1.96 -17.09
N GLY A 164 11.03 -1.77 -16.09
CA GLY A 164 10.26 -2.85 -15.47
C GLY A 164 10.98 -3.63 -14.38
N SER A 165 12.13 -3.14 -13.91
CA SER A 165 12.97 -3.86 -12.93
C SER A 165 12.25 -4.09 -11.60
N TYR A 166 11.50 -3.10 -11.10
CA TYR A 166 10.73 -3.20 -9.85
C TYR A 166 9.56 -4.17 -10.00
N GLY A 167 8.74 -4.01 -11.04
CA GLY A 167 7.61 -4.90 -11.31
C GLY A 167 8.04 -6.35 -11.52
N LYS A 168 9.14 -6.57 -12.26
CA LYS A 168 9.74 -7.89 -12.39
C LYS A 168 10.18 -8.45 -11.05
N GLY A 169 10.85 -7.64 -10.23
CA GLY A 169 11.30 -8.06 -8.89
C GLY A 169 10.16 -8.48 -7.97
N ILE A 170 9.02 -7.76 -7.99
CA ILE A 170 7.80 -8.11 -7.24
C ILE A 170 7.20 -9.42 -7.78
N LEU A 171 7.11 -9.55 -9.11
CA LEU A 171 6.59 -10.75 -9.75
C LEU A 171 7.43 -11.99 -9.43
N ASP A 172 8.76 -11.87 -9.44
CA ASP A 172 9.70 -12.94 -9.12
C ASP A 172 9.63 -13.32 -7.63
N ALA A 173 9.45 -12.35 -6.73
CA ALA A 173 9.27 -12.58 -5.29
C ALA A 173 7.93 -13.23 -4.94
N SER A 174 6.90 -13.01 -5.75
CA SER A 174 5.56 -13.58 -5.57
C SER A 174 5.55 -15.04 -6.02
N ARG A 175 5.38 -15.97 -5.09
CA ARG A 175 5.37 -17.40 -5.41
C ARG A 175 4.04 -17.89 -5.99
N ILE A 176 2.95 -17.27 -5.59
CA ILE A 176 1.59 -17.56 -6.06
C ILE A 176 1.13 -16.35 -6.86
N LYS A 177 0.66 -16.59 -8.07
CA LYS A 177 0.10 -15.56 -8.93
C LYS A 177 -1.25 -16.02 -9.44
N LEU A 178 -2.23 -15.12 -9.37
CA LEU A 178 -3.55 -15.35 -9.94
C LEU A 178 -3.73 -14.37 -11.09
N VAL A 179 -3.82 -14.90 -12.30
CA VAL A 179 -4.04 -14.12 -13.51
C VAL A 179 -5.52 -14.21 -13.87
N MET A 180 -6.22 -13.11 -13.69
CA MET A 180 -7.64 -12.98 -14.08
C MET A 180 -7.75 -12.67 -15.57
N GLN A 181 -8.99 -12.47 -16.07
CA GLN A 181 -9.21 -12.03 -17.45
C GLN A 181 -8.47 -10.72 -17.74
N MET A 182 -7.80 -10.67 -18.89
CA MET A 182 -7.17 -9.46 -19.41
C MET A 182 -7.17 -9.46 -20.95
N GLU A 183 -6.87 -8.30 -21.51
CA GLU A 183 -6.74 -8.15 -22.96
C GLU A 183 -5.50 -8.89 -23.49
N GLU A 184 -5.54 -9.30 -24.78
CA GLU A 184 -4.47 -10.08 -25.37
C GLU A 184 -3.10 -9.40 -25.27
N GLN A 185 -3.04 -8.09 -25.44
CA GLN A 185 -1.79 -7.34 -25.36
C GLN A 185 -1.15 -7.44 -23.97
N GLU A 186 -1.94 -7.33 -22.91
CA GLU A 186 -1.47 -7.48 -21.53
C GLU A 186 -1.07 -8.92 -21.20
N ALA A 187 -1.86 -9.91 -21.67
CA ALA A 187 -1.53 -11.33 -21.51
C ALA A 187 -0.19 -11.67 -22.16
N ARG A 188 0.12 -11.09 -23.30
CA ARG A 188 1.41 -11.26 -23.95
C ARG A 188 2.57 -10.59 -23.22
N LEU A 189 2.36 -9.46 -22.54
CA LEU A 189 3.40 -8.84 -21.71
C LEU A 189 3.88 -9.74 -20.55
N ILE A 190 3.00 -10.58 -20.02
CA ILE A 190 3.33 -11.50 -18.94
C ILE A 190 3.68 -12.91 -19.45
N GLN A 191 3.48 -13.21 -20.71
CA GLN A 191 3.69 -14.54 -21.29
C GLN A 191 5.08 -15.09 -20.99
N ASP A 192 6.13 -14.38 -21.37
CA ASP A 192 7.51 -14.80 -21.10
C ASP A 192 7.88 -14.78 -19.63
N LYS A 193 7.29 -13.83 -18.86
CA LYS A 193 7.57 -13.66 -17.42
C LYS A 193 7.00 -14.79 -16.57
N LEU A 194 5.86 -15.34 -16.98
CA LEU A 194 5.18 -16.45 -16.31
C LEU A 194 5.35 -17.79 -17.02
N ASN A 195 6.09 -17.82 -18.13
CA ASN A 195 6.25 -19.01 -19.00
C ASN A 195 4.90 -19.57 -19.47
N LEU A 196 3.99 -18.70 -19.89
CA LEU A 196 2.68 -19.10 -20.38
C LEU A 196 2.78 -19.66 -21.79
N SER A 197 2.07 -20.76 -22.05
CA SER A 197 1.85 -21.28 -23.39
C SER A 197 0.88 -20.40 -24.19
N GLU A 198 0.86 -20.56 -25.53
CA GLU A 198 -0.09 -19.88 -26.40
C GLU A 198 -1.55 -20.23 -26.06
N ASP A 199 -1.79 -21.45 -25.58
CA ASP A 199 -3.13 -21.88 -25.15
C ASP A 199 -3.57 -21.19 -23.86
N GLU A 200 -2.66 -21.02 -22.91
CA GLU A 200 -2.93 -20.29 -21.66
C GLU A 200 -3.19 -18.81 -21.92
N VAL A 201 -2.43 -18.16 -22.81
CA VAL A 201 -2.70 -16.77 -23.22
C VAL A 201 -4.10 -16.67 -23.83
N ARG A 202 -4.48 -17.58 -24.74
CA ARG A 202 -5.84 -17.61 -25.29
C ARG A 202 -6.91 -17.88 -24.24
N GLN A 203 -6.63 -18.70 -23.24
CA GLN A 203 -7.55 -19.00 -22.16
C GLN A 203 -7.78 -17.77 -21.26
N ILE A 204 -6.71 -17.06 -20.88
CA ILE A 204 -6.76 -15.84 -20.07
C ILE A 204 -7.68 -14.78 -20.70
N THR A 205 -7.60 -14.58 -22.02
CA THR A 205 -8.45 -13.59 -22.72
C THR A 205 -9.94 -13.98 -22.75
N ARG A 206 -10.28 -15.23 -22.47
CA ARG A 206 -11.65 -15.79 -22.52
C ARG A 206 -12.26 -16.06 -21.15
N PHE A 207 -11.51 -15.88 -20.08
CA PHE A 207 -12.04 -16.07 -18.73
C PHE A 207 -13.25 -15.20 -18.48
N ARG A 208 -14.16 -15.71 -17.70
CA ARG A 208 -15.33 -14.97 -17.20
C ARG A 208 -15.02 -14.38 -15.82
N ARG A 209 -15.92 -13.54 -15.34
CA ARG A 209 -15.83 -13.03 -13.98
C ARG A 209 -15.73 -14.18 -12.97
N GLY A 210 -14.72 -14.13 -12.09
CA GLY A 210 -14.46 -15.18 -11.11
C GLY A 210 -13.60 -16.33 -11.62
N GLU A 211 -13.22 -16.34 -12.90
CA GLU A 211 -12.28 -17.33 -13.45
C GLU A 211 -10.88 -16.74 -13.56
N GLY A 212 -9.87 -17.59 -13.45
CA GLY A 212 -8.47 -17.19 -13.57
C GLY A 212 -7.53 -18.36 -13.74
N LEU A 213 -6.26 -18.04 -13.99
CA LEU A 213 -5.15 -18.99 -14.04
C LEU A 213 -4.32 -18.83 -12.77
N LEU A 214 -4.32 -19.86 -11.94
CA LEU A 214 -3.49 -19.93 -10.73
C LEU A 214 -2.13 -20.49 -11.08
N CYS A 215 -1.08 -19.68 -10.95
CA CYS A 215 0.29 -20.04 -11.20
C CYS A 215 1.04 -20.22 -9.88
N ILE A 216 1.54 -21.43 -9.62
CA ILE A 216 2.32 -21.78 -8.42
C ILE A 216 3.63 -22.42 -8.89
N GLY A 217 4.70 -21.64 -8.95
CA GLY A 217 5.94 -22.06 -9.57
C GLY A 217 5.74 -22.37 -11.05
N TYR A 218 5.96 -23.61 -11.46
CA TYR A 218 5.76 -24.07 -12.85
C TYR A 218 4.39 -24.68 -13.11
N ASN A 219 3.56 -24.80 -12.08
CA ASN A 219 2.22 -25.39 -12.23
C ASN A 219 1.21 -24.29 -12.49
N HIS A 220 0.48 -24.42 -13.58
CA HIS A 220 -0.59 -23.52 -13.97
C HIS A 220 -1.92 -24.28 -13.95
N VAL A 221 -2.89 -23.78 -13.21
CA VAL A 221 -4.19 -24.42 -13.03
C VAL A 221 -5.31 -23.41 -13.27
N PRO A 222 -6.20 -23.64 -14.25
CA PRO A 222 -7.42 -22.85 -14.38
C PRO A 222 -8.30 -23.04 -13.17
N VAL A 223 -8.78 -21.95 -12.60
CA VAL A 223 -9.63 -21.94 -11.38
C VAL A 223 -10.88 -21.12 -11.65
N ALA A 224 -11.98 -21.52 -10.97
CA ALA A 224 -13.21 -20.74 -10.92
C ALA A 224 -13.62 -20.56 -9.46
N PHE A 225 -13.80 -19.32 -9.04
CA PHE A 225 -14.23 -18.95 -7.71
C PHE A 225 -15.75 -18.83 -7.67
N HIS A 226 -16.37 -19.54 -6.76
CA HIS A 226 -17.81 -19.48 -6.52
C HIS A 226 -18.04 -18.90 -5.13
N THR A 227 -18.78 -17.80 -5.07
CA THR A 227 -19.18 -17.17 -3.82
C THR A 227 -20.54 -17.69 -3.37
N THR A 228 -20.72 -17.83 -2.07
CA THR A 228 -22.06 -17.98 -1.50
C THR A 228 -22.84 -16.67 -1.60
N PRO A 229 -24.20 -16.70 -1.51
CA PRO A 229 -24.97 -15.47 -1.51
C PRO A 229 -24.53 -14.44 -0.44
N LYS A 230 -24.20 -14.89 0.78
CA LYS A 230 -23.70 -14.02 1.86
C LYS A 230 -22.34 -13.38 1.54
N GLU A 231 -21.42 -14.15 0.98
CA GLU A 231 -20.13 -13.60 0.55
C GLU A 231 -20.34 -12.60 -0.59
N TYR A 232 -21.24 -12.90 -1.53
CA TYR A 232 -21.54 -11.98 -2.63
C TYR A 232 -22.09 -10.64 -2.13
N GLU A 233 -23.00 -10.64 -1.17
CA GLU A 233 -23.52 -9.42 -0.52
C GLU A 233 -22.40 -8.57 0.09
N ALA A 234 -21.41 -9.23 0.74
CA ALA A 234 -20.30 -8.54 1.40
C ALA A 234 -19.26 -7.97 0.42
N ILE A 235 -19.05 -8.61 -0.75
CA ILE A 235 -17.98 -8.27 -1.68
C ILE A 235 -18.45 -7.57 -2.95
N THR A 236 -19.76 -7.50 -3.20
CA THR A 236 -20.27 -6.91 -4.44
C THR A 236 -20.00 -5.42 -4.50
N THR A 237 -19.47 -4.97 -5.64
CA THR A 237 -19.32 -3.55 -5.99
C THR A 237 -20.36 -3.11 -7.04
N SER A 238 -21.31 -3.99 -7.39
CA SER A 238 -22.37 -3.69 -8.35
C SER A 238 -23.27 -2.59 -7.82
N PRO A 239 -23.41 -1.44 -8.48
CA PRO A 239 -24.28 -0.36 -8.03
C PRO A 239 -25.74 -0.77 -7.89
N THR A 240 -26.20 -1.74 -8.69
CA THR A 240 -27.55 -2.27 -8.66
C THR A 240 -27.80 -3.10 -7.41
N ASP A 241 -26.84 -3.95 -7.04
CA ASP A 241 -26.97 -4.83 -5.89
C ASP A 241 -26.78 -4.07 -4.58
N LEU A 242 -25.86 -3.10 -4.54
CA LEU A 242 -25.70 -2.18 -3.42
C LEU A 242 -26.97 -1.34 -3.14
N ARG A 243 -27.71 -0.96 -4.18
CA ARG A 243 -29.01 -0.25 -4.02
C ARG A 243 -30.09 -1.17 -3.47
N ARG A 244 -30.13 -2.44 -3.87
CA ARG A 244 -31.10 -3.42 -3.35
C ARG A 244 -30.81 -3.72 -1.88
N GLY A 245 -29.58 -3.97 -1.49
CA GLY A 245 -29.20 -4.20 -0.09
C GLY A 245 -29.54 -3.04 0.82
N ARG A 246 -29.35 -1.77 0.38
CA ARG A 246 -29.77 -0.59 1.15
C ARG A 246 -31.29 -0.46 1.33
N SER A 247 -32.08 -0.96 0.40
CA SER A 247 -33.58 -0.92 0.53
C SER A 247 -34.11 -2.01 1.46
N GLU A 248 -33.37 -3.09 1.68
CA GLU A 248 -33.78 -4.18 2.60
C GLU A 248 -33.36 -3.92 4.05
N TYR A 249 -32.33 -3.06 4.29
CA TYR A 249 -31.81 -2.70 5.64
C TYR A 249 -32.09 -1.26 6.05
N GLY A 250 -32.88 -0.50 5.29
CA GLY A 250 -33.07 0.93 5.48
C GLY A 250 -34.34 1.36 6.23
N ASP A 251 -35.11 0.43 6.81
CA ASP A 251 -36.33 0.68 7.58
C ASP A 251 -36.28 0.00 8.98
N GLU A 252 -35.19 0.14 9.72
CA GLU A 252 -35.19 -0.10 11.18
C GLU A 252 -34.64 1.10 11.93
#